data_5f8caac7b9d0e37726850b76ad161baf
#
_entry.id   5f8caac7b9d0e37726850b76ad161baf
#
_cell.length_a   1.000
_cell.length_b   1.000
_cell.length_c   1.000
_cell.angle_alpha   90.00
_cell.angle_beta   90.00
_cell.angle_gamma   90.00
#
_symmetry.space_group_name_H-M   'P 1'
#
loop_
_entity.id
_entity.type
_entity.pdbx_description
1 polymer ?
#
loop_
_entity_poly.entity_id
_entity_poly.type
_entity_poly.pdbx_seq_one_letter_code
_entity_poly.pdbx_strand_id
1 'polypeptide(L)'
;RVTDDLPLRGEIYDKLKFCAVNNIPRKITNILEVLKLEAQVPDFPPEQDRIHVFNGTLLLNGTFTEGRPAIVRSRLPVVYNPDAPAPVIWLNFLNGLLHAEDIPTLQEFIGYCLIPSNKGQRMMVIKGNGGEGKSQIGAVLSAIFGTNMKDGSIGKISENRFARADLEHILLCVDDDMRMEALRQTNYVKSI
;
A
#
# COMPACT_ATOMS: atom_id res chain seq x y z
N ARG A 1 2.96 -0.89 -12.18
CA ARG A 1 3.70 0.32 -12.59
C ARG A 1 5.13 0.20 -12.07
N VAL A 2 6.12 0.15 -12.93
CA VAL A 2 7.52 0.26 -12.48
C VAL A 2 7.69 1.73 -12.06
N THR A 3 7.72 1.98 -10.75
CA THR A 3 7.86 3.31 -10.17
C THR A 3 9.29 3.82 -10.23
N ASP A 4 10.25 2.89 -10.36
CA ASP A 4 11.67 3.20 -10.52
C ASP A 4 12.21 2.37 -11.69
N ASP A 5 12.63 3.03 -12.76
CA ASP A 5 13.23 2.41 -13.94
C ASP A 5 14.78 2.37 -13.85
N LEU A 6 15.36 2.80 -12.74
CA LEU A 6 16.81 2.86 -12.55
C LEU A 6 17.51 1.49 -12.65
N PRO A 7 17.00 0.41 -12.03
CA PRO A 7 17.59 -0.92 -12.21
C PRO A 7 17.57 -1.39 -13.67
N LEU A 8 16.44 -1.18 -14.36
CA LEU A 8 16.30 -1.54 -15.77
C LEU A 8 17.21 -0.72 -16.68
N ARG A 9 17.43 0.57 -16.36
CA ARG A 9 18.43 1.41 -17.05
C ARG A 9 19.84 0.85 -16.89
N GLY A 10 20.19 0.36 -15.71
CA GLY A 10 21.47 -0.30 -15.44
C GLY A 10 21.67 -1.56 -16.27
N GLU A 11 20.68 -2.43 -16.34
CA GLU A 11 20.73 -3.65 -17.17
C GLU A 11 20.87 -3.34 -18.65
N ILE A 12 20.14 -2.35 -19.16
CA ILE A 12 20.24 -1.91 -20.56
C ILE A 12 21.63 -1.32 -20.82
N TYR A 13 22.16 -0.51 -19.91
CA TYR A 13 23.51 0.04 -20.01
C TYR A 13 24.56 -1.08 -20.11
N ASP A 14 24.48 -2.08 -19.23
CA ASP A 14 25.43 -3.21 -19.21
C ASP A 14 25.43 -4.01 -20.53
N LYS A 15 24.28 -4.12 -21.16
CA LYS A 15 24.17 -4.75 -22.49
C LYS A 15 24.70 -3.85 -23.62
N LEU A 16 24.48 -2.55 -23.53
CA LEU A 16 24.86 -1.61 -24.59
C LEU A 16 26.33 -1.21 -24.58
N LYS A 17 27.00 -1.19 -23.41
CA LYS A 17 28.38 -0.71 -23.25
C LYS A 17 29.40 -1.41 -24.17
N PHE A 18 29.12 -2.64 -24.57
CA PHE A 18 30.01 -3.43 -25.46
C PHE A 18 29.69 -3.31 -26.94
N CYS A 19 28.52 -2.78 -27.33
CA CYS A 19 28.07 -2.72 -28.73
C CYS A 19 27.69 -1.32 -29.20
N ALA A 20 27.64 -0.33 -28.32
CA ALA A 20 27.27 1.03 -28.69
C ALA A 20 28.42 2.03 -28.46
N VAL A 21 28.93 2.61 -29.53
CA VAL A 21 30.09 3.54 -29.47
C VAL A 21 29.68 4.96 -29.04
N ASN A 22 28.44 5.41 -29.34
CA ASN A 22 28.00 6.79 -29.10
C ASN A 22 26.59 6.89 -28.55
N ASN A 23 26.33 7.95 -27.77
CA ASN A 23 25.00 8.34 -27.28
C ASN A 23 24.26 7.26 -26.45
N ILE A 24 24.97 6.52 -25.62
CA ILE A 24 24.39 5.45 -24.77
C ILE A 24 23.19 5.97 -23.97
N PRO A 25 23.22 7.13 -23.27
CA PRO A 25 22.07 7.60 -22.50
C PRO A 25 20.80 7.76 -23.33
N ARG A 26 20.92 8.32 -24.55
CA ARG A 26 19.76 8.47 -25.46
C ARG A 26 19.25 7.13 -25.97
N LYS A 27 20.12 6.17 -26.23
CA LYS A 27 19.75 4.82 -26.65
C LYS A 27 18.99 4.11 -25.53
N ILE A 28 19.45 4.23 -24.28
CA ILE A 28 18.75 3.68 -23.12
C ILE A 28 17.34 4.26 -23.01
N THR A 29 17.21 5.58 -23.14
CA THR A 29 15.89 6.24 -23.08
C THR A 29 14.97 5.74 -24.20
N ASN A 30 15.46 5.66 -25.43
CA ASN A 30 14.66 5.18 -26.57
C ASN A 30 14.23 3.70 -26.37
N ILE A 31 15.12 2.84 -25.90
CA ILE A 31 14.80 1.44 -25.61
C ILE A 31 13.74 1.35 -24.52
N LEU A 32 13.86 2.14 -23.45
CA LEU A 32 12.88 2.17 -22.39
C LEU A 32 11.51 2.62 -22.87
N GLU A 33 11.44 3.64 -23.74
CA GLU A 33 10.17 4.07 -24.32
C GLU A 33 9.52 2.98 -25.17
N VAL A 34 10.30 2.27 -25.98
CA VAL A 34 9.78 1.12 -26.75
C VAL A 34 9.32 0.01 -25.82
N LEU A 35 10.11 -0.35 -24.80
CA LEU A 35 9.72 -1.38 -23.81
C LEU A 35 8.45 -1.00 -23.07
N LYS A 36 8.28 0.29 -22.71
CA LYS A 36 7.04 0.77 -22.08
C LYS A 36 5.83 0.63 -22.99
N LEU A 37 5.99 0.89 -24.29
CA LEU A 37 4.91 0.72 -25.27
C LEU A 37 4.54 -0.77 -25.45
N GLU A 38 5.53 -1.65 -25.56
CA GLU A 38 5.29 -3.09 -25.72
C GLU A 38 4.79 -3.76 -24.43
N ALA A 39 5.22 -3.26 -23.26
CA ALA A 39 4.78 -3.74 -21.96
C ALA A 39 3.45 -3.12 -21.49
N GLN A 40 2.72 -2.40 -22.36
CA GLN A 40 1.39 -1.91 -22.04
C GLN A 40 0.46 -3.08 -21.77
N VAL A 41 0.10 -3.23 -20.51
CA VAL A 41 -0.91 -4.20 -20.07
C VAL A 41 -2.22 -3.44 -19.88
N PRO A 42 -3.37 -4.01 -20.27
CA PRO A 42 -4.66 -3.40 -19.95
C PRO A 42 -4.75 -3.07 -18.46
N ASP A 43 -5.44 -2.00 -18.13
CA ASP A 43 -5.64 -1.63 -16.72
C ASP A 43 -6.43 -2.74 -16.01
N PHE A 44 -5.81 -3.36 -15.01
CA PHE A 44 -6.46 -4.43 -14.25
C PHE A 44 -7.46 -3.82 -13.27
N PRO A 45 -8.73 -4.24 -13.31
CA PRO A 45 -9.67 -3.84 -12.27
C PRO A 45 -9.17 -4.32 -10.90
N PRO A 46 -9.44 -3.57 -9.82
CA PRO A 46 -9.08 -4.01 -8.48
C PRO A 46 -9.82 -5.29 -8.12
N GLU A 47 -9.10 -6.31 -7.68
CA GLU A 47 -9.67 -7.57 -7.23
C GLU A 47 -10.16 -7.41 -5.79
N GLN A 48 -11.48 -7.37 -5.59
CA GLN A 48 -12.11 -7.09 -4.29
C GLN A 48 -12.49 -8.35 -3.51
N ASP A 49 -12.24 -9.53 -4.06
CA ASP A 49 -12.59 -10.83 -3.49
C ASP A 49 -11.39 -11.58 -2.92
N ARG A 50 -10.20 -10.98 -2.99
CA ARG A 50 -8.95 -11.65 -2.63
C ARG A 50 -7.88 -10.70 -2.13
N ILE A 51 -6.93 -11.25 -1.39
CA ILE A 51 -5.76 -10.58 -0.84
C ILE A 51 -4.51 -11.31 -1.36
N HIS A 52 -3.64 -10.61 -2.06
CA HIS A 52 -2.37 -11.16 -2.49
C HIS A 52 -1.30 -10.93 -1.42
N VAL A 53 -0.66 -12.00 -0.99
CA VAL A 53 0.44 -11.99 -0.01
C VAL A 53 1.72 -12.49 -0.66
N PHE A 54 2.83 -12.45 0.06
CA PHE A 54 4.13 -12.82 -0.48
C PHE A 54 4.18 -14.26 -1.04
N ASN A 55 3.54 -15.21 -0.37
CA ASN A 55 3.57 -16.64 -0.73
C ASN A 55 2.33 -17.15 -1.46
N GLY A 56 1.31 -16.30 -1.69
CA GLY A 56 0.10 -16.78 -2.37
C GLY A 56 -1.03 -15.78 -2.44
N THR A 57 -2.23 -16.28 -2.60
CA THR A 57 -3.49 -15.53 -2.66
C THR A 57 -4.49 -16.12 -1.69
N LEU A 58 -5.01 -15.28 -0.81
CA LEU A 58 -6.08 -15.60 0.13
C LEU A 58 -7.41 -15.05 -0.42
N LEU A 59 -8.38 -15.91 -0.66
CA LEU A 59 -9.74 -15.51 -1.00
C LEU A 59 -10.51 -15.11 0.26
N LEU A 60 -11.48 -14.22 0.14
CA LEU A 60 -12.30 -13.77 1.29
C LEU A 60 -13.16 -14.90 1.91
N ASN A 61 -13.33 -16.02 1.22
CA ASN A 61 -13.98 -17.22 1.77
C ASN A 61 -13.02 -18.07 2.63
N GLY A 62 -11.78 -17.64 2.84
CA GLY A 62 -10.78 -18.35 3.64
C GLY A 62 -9.90 -19.33 2.84
N THR A 63 -10.15 -19.52 1.55
CA THR A 63 -9.32 -20.42 0.73
C THR A 63 -7.99 -19.78 0.41
N PHE A 64 -6.88 -20.47 0.69
CA PHE A 64 -5.54 -20.04 0.33
C PHE A 64 -4.99 -20.87 -0.84
N THR A 65 -4.40 -20.18 -1.81
CA THR A 65 -3.71 -20.80 -2.94
C THR A 65 -2.26 -20.33 -2.94
N GLU A 66 -1.35 -21.28 -2.85
CA GLU A 66 0.08 -21.00 -2.96
C GLU A 66 0.46 -20.55 -4.37
N GLY A 67 1.54 -19.79 -4.46
CA GLY A 67 2.06 -19.28 -5.71
C GLY A 67 1.85 -17.78 -5.86
N ARG A 68 2.73 -17.18 -6.64
CA ARG A 68 2.75 -15.72 -6.86
C ARG A 68 2.25 -15.42 -8.27
N PRO A 69 1.03 -14.90 -8.44
CA PRO A 69 0.62 -14.37 -9.74
C PRO A 69 1.66 -13.35 -10.23
N ALA A 70 2.02 -13.41 -11.51
CA ALA A 70 3.09 -12.57 -12.07
C ALA A 70 2.75 -11.07 -11.96
N ILE A 71 1.48 -10.75 -12.19
CA ILE A 71 1.00 -9.37 -12.22
C ILE A 71 -0.21 -9.27 -11.30
N VAL A 72 -0.11 -8.42 -10.29
CA VAL A 72 -1.20 -8.07 -9.37
C VAL A 72 -1.10 -6.58 -9.02
N ARG A 73 -2.23 -5.95 -8.75
CA ARG A 73 -2.28 -4.52 -8.43
C ARG A 73 -1.67 -4.22 -7.06
N SER A 74 -2.00 -5.03 -6.08
CA SER A 74 -1.55 -4.87 -4.70
C SER A 74 -1.09 -6.21 -4.15
N ARG A 75 0.11 -6.27 -3.59
CA ARG A 75 0.65 -7.44 -2.90
C ARG A 75 1.24 -7.01 -1.58
N LEU A 76 0.80 -7.65 -0.51
CA LEU A 76 1.36 -7.45 0.82
C LEU A 76 2.71 -8.17 0.95
N PRO A 77 3.71 -7.57 1.57
CA PRO A 77 5.04 -8.17 1.75
C PRO A 77 5.09 -9.24 2.85
N VAL A 78 3.94 -9.70 3.32
CA VAL A 78 3.82 -10.67 4.41
C VAL A 78 3.56 -12.08 3.89
N VAL A 79 4.05 -13.07 4.64
CA VAL A 79 3.78 -14.50 4.40
C VAL A 79 2.52 -14.89 5.16
N TYR A 80 1.55 -15.45 4.48
CA TYR A 80 0.38 -16.05 5.12
C TYR A 80 0.73 -17.45 5.66
N ASN A 81 0.48 -17.65 6.93
CA ASN A 81 0.60 -18.93 7.60
C ASN A 81 -0.66 -19.17 8.45
N PRO A 82 -1.54 -20.13 8.07
CA PRO A 82 -2.75 -20.43 8.83
C PRO A 82 -2.46 -20.98 10.23
N ASP A 83 -1.30 -21.61 10.43
CA ASP A 83 -0.86 -22.19 11.69
C ASP A 83 -0.01 -21.22 12.53
N ALA A 84 0.02 -19.94 12.19
CA ALA A 84 0.77 -18.95 12.93
C ALA A 84 0.23 -18.83 14.36
N PRO A 85 1.10 -18.78 15.38
CA PRO A 85 0.66 -18.59 16.76
C PRO A 85 0.01 -17.20 16.91
N ALA A 86 -0.88 -17.08 17.91
CA ALA A 86 -1.51 -15.80 18.23
C ALA A 86 -0.42 -14.71 18.50
N PRO A 87 -0.59 -13.48 17.98
CA PRO A 87 0.38 -12.39 18.14
C PRO A 87 0.27 -11.77 19.55
N VAL A 88 0.73 -12.50 20.57
CA VAL A 88 0.53 -12.16 21.99
C VAL A 88 1.07 -10.76 22.32
N ILE A 89 2.25 -10.40 21.80
CA ILE A 89 2.86 -9.08 22.04
C ILE A 89 1.96 -7.97 21.51
N TRP A 90 1.44 -8.14 20.30
CA TRP A 90 0.53 -7.19 19.67
C TRP A 90 -0.79 -7.05 20.44
N LEU A 91 -1.38 -8.17 20.84
CA LEU A 91 -2.62 -8.18 21.59
C LEU A 91 -2.45 -7.52 22.97
N ASN A 92 -1.35 -7.79 23.66
CA ASN A 92 -1.04 -7.15 24.95
C ASN A 92 -0.80 -5.64 24.79
N PHE A 93 -0.13 -5.23 23.72
CA PHE A 93 0.06 -3.82 23.39
C PHE A 93 -1.28 -3.12 23.16
N LEU A 94 -2.18 -3.71 22.35
CA LEU A 94 -3.51 -3.15 22.10
C LEU A 94 -4.35 -3.06 23.38
N ASN A 95 -4.34 -4.09 24.22
CA ASN A 95 -5.04 -4.09 25.51
C ASN A 95 -4.52 -3.01 26.49
N GLY A 96 -3.25 -2.62 26.37
CA GLY A 96 -2.68 -1.51 27.14
C GLY A 96 -2.97 -0.13 26.57
N LEU A 97 -3.32 -0.04 25.27
CA LEU A 97 -3.49 1.22 24.56
C LEU A 97 -4.97 1.60 24.36
N LEU A 98 -5.84 0.64 24.09
CA LEU A 98 -7.23 0.84 23.70
C LEU A 98 -8.19 0.25 24.73
N HIS A 99 -9.43 0.73 24.73
CA HIS A 99 -10.50 0.03 25.43
C HIS A 99 -10.80 -1.30 24.75
N ALA A 100 -11.15 -2.32 25.53
CA ALA A 100 -11.38 -3.68 25.02
C ALA A 100 -12.43 -3.73 23.90
N GLU A 101 -13.44 -2.86 23.96
CA GLU A 101 -14.52 -2.73 22.97
C GLU A 101 -14.07 -2.10 21.65
N ASP A 102 -12.96 -1.34 21.65
CA ASP A 102 -12.42 -0.67 20.44
C ASP A 102 -11.47 -1.58 19.65
N ILE A 103 -10.88 -2.60 20.29
CA ILE A 103 -9.95 -3.53 19.63
C ILE A 103 -10.58 -4.25 18.44
N PRO A 104 -11.78 -4.84 18.56
CA PRO A 104 -12.46 -5.45 17.42
C PRO A 104 -12.70 -4.46 16.27
N THR A 105 -13.10 -3.23 16.59
CA THR A 105 -13.33 -2.18 15.58
C THR A 105 -12.05 -1.83 14.81
N LEU A 106 -10.91 -1.70 15.51
CA LEU A 106 -9.62 -1.50 14.87
C LEU A 106 -9.25 -2.69 13.99
N GLN A 107 -9.46 -3.91 14.47
CA GLN A 107 -9.15 -5.14 13.74
C GLN A 107 -9.98 -5.28 12.45
N GLU A 108 -11.28 -5.01 12.53
CA GLU A 108 -12.18 -5.00 11.37
C GLU A 108 -11.79 -3.93 10.35
N PHE A 109 -11.44 -2.73 10.82
CA PHE A 109 -10.99 -1.65 9.94
C PHE A 109 -9.69 -2.01 9.21
N ILE A 110 -8.70 -2.58 9.91
CA ILE A 110 -7.46 -3.06 9.28
C ILE A 110 -7.77 -4.15 8.26
N GLY A 111 -8.64 -5.11 8.61
CA GLY A 111 -9.09 -6.16 7.70
C GLY A 111 -9.74 -5.60 6.44
N TYR A 112 -10.58 -4.59 6.58
CA TYR A 112 -11.19 -3.89 5.44
C TYR A 112 -10.15 -3.22 4.54
N CYS A 113 -9.10 -2.63 5.10
CA CYS A 113 -8.03 -1.99 4.34
C CYS A 113 -7.16 -2.96 3.53
N LEU A 114 -7.23 -4.28 3.78
CA LEU A 114 -6.48 -5.27 3.00
C LEU A 114 -7.03 -5.48 1.58
N ILE A 115 -8.25 -5.04 1.31
CA ILE A 115 -8.91 -5.15 0.00
C ILE A 115 -9.00 -3.77 -0.68
N PRO A 116 -8.80 -3.70 -2.02
CA PRO A 116 -8.85 -2.45 -2.77
C PRO A 116 -10.31 -1.99 -3.00
N SER A 117 -10.99 -1.60 -1.93
CA SER A 117 -12.38 -1.18 -1.95
C SER A 117 -12.61 0.02 -1.04
N ASN A 118 -13.27 1.04 -1.56
CA ASN A 118 -13.70 2.20 -0.78
C ASN A 118 -15.24 2.23 -0.57
N LYS A 119 -15.92 1.11 -0.72
CA LYS A 119 -17.40 1.03 -0.59
C LYS A 119 -17.88 1.44 0.81
N GLY A 120 -17.09 1.16 1.83
CA GLY A 120 -17.41 1.53 3.21
C GLY A 120 -17.32 3.03 3.48
N GLN A 121 -16.53 3.77 2.71
CA GLN A 121 -16.29 5.22 2.88
C GLN A 121 -15.98 5.57 4.34
N ARG A 122 -15.09 4.80 4.97
CA ARG A 122 -14.74 4.93 6.38
C ARG A 122 -13.32 5.41 6.57
N MET A 123 -13.12 6.17 7.61
CA MET A 123 -11.84 6.61 8.11
C MET A 123 -11.78 6.30 9.61
N MET A 124 -10.65 5.77 10.07
CA MET A 124 -10.38 5.53 11.49
C MET A 124 -9.63 6.72 12.07
N VAL A 125 -10.08 7.24 13.21
CA VAL A 125 -9.37 8.27 13.96
C VAL A 125 -9.03 7.74 15.34
N ILE A 126 -7.75 7.67 15.67
CA ILE A 126 -7.25 7.26 16.97
C ILE A 126 -6.82 8.51 17.73
N LYS A 127 -7.54 8.84 18.81
CA LYS A 127 -7.28 10.02 19.63
C LYS A 127 -6.59 9.63 20.95
N GLY A 128 -5.65 10.43 21.41
CA GLY A 128 -5.01 10.29 22.72
C GLY A 128 -4.19 11.53 23.08
N ASN A 129 -3.62 11.55 24.28
CA ASN A 129 -2.95 12.73 24.84
C ASN A 129 -1.49 12.90 24.42
N GLY A 130 -0.95 12.00 23.58
CA GLY A 130 0.47 11.98 23.18
C GLY A 130 1.32 11.05 24.07
N GLY A 131 2.38 10.50 23.48
CA GLY A 131 3.30 9.61 24.21
C GLY A 131 2.78 8.21 24.57
N GLU A 132 1.54 7.87 24.20
CA GLU A 132 0.89 6.60 24.54
C GLU A 132 1.27 5.43 23.62
N GLY A 133 2.02 5.68 22.55
CA GLY A 133 2.45 4.65 21.62
C GLY A 133 1.53 4.46 20.40
N LYS A 134 0.61 5.36 20.11
CA LYS A 134 -0.28 5.28 18.93
C LYS A 134 0.46 5.08 17.61
N SER A 135 1.61 5.75 17.42
CA SER A 135 2.44 5.64 16.23
C SER A 135 3.02 4.21 16.03
N GLN A 136 3.03 3.38 17.09
CA GLN A 136 3.42 1.97 16.94
C GLN A 136 2.39 1.17 16.13
N ILE A 137 1.11 1.57 16.15
CA ILE A 137 0.10 0.99 15.25
C ILE A 137 0.51 1.27 13.81
N GLY A 138 0.88 2.51 13.48
CA GLY A 138 1.40 2.89 12.16
C GLY A 138 2.61 2.06 11.73
N ALA A 139 3.56 1.82 12.63
CA ALA A 139 4.74 1.00 12.35
C ALA A 139 4.36 -0.46 12.00
N VAL A 140 3.44 -1.07 12.74
CA VAL A 140 2.94 -2.42 12.44
C VAL A 140 2.20 -2.44 11.10
N LEU A 141 1.34 -1.45 10.84
CA LEU A 141 0.64 -1.34 9.56
C LEU A 141 1.62 -1.18 8.40
N SER A 142 2.66 -0.35 8.55
CA SER A 142 3.71 -0.20 7.55
C SER A 142 4.42 -1.52 7.24
N ALA A 143 4.68 -2.35 8.24
CA ALA A 143 5.26 -3.68 8.04
C ALA A 143 4.31 -4.65 7.30
N ILE A 144 3.00 -4.56 7.54
CA ILE A 144 2.00 -5.42 6.88
C ILE A 144 1.74 -4.97 5.44
N PHE A 145 1.53 -3.67 5.22
CA PHE A 145 1.13 -3.13 3.92
C PHE A 145 2.31 -2.84 2.99
N GLY A 146 3.50 -2.56 3.53
CA GLY A 146 4.67 -2.20 2.75
C GLY A 146 4.39 -1.03 1.80
N THR A 147 4.70 -1.19 0.53
CA THR A 147 4.48 -0.17 -0.52
C THR A 147 3.00 0.12 -0.82
N ASN A 148 2.07 -0.67 -0.28
CA ASN A 148 0.63 -0.42 -0.41
C ASN A 148 0.11 0.55 0.67
N MET A 149 0.96 0.98 1.60
CA MET A 149 0.69 2.04 2.56
C MET A 149 1.47 3.30 2.21
N LYS A 150 0.87 4.45 2.45
CA LYS A 150 1.52 5.75 2.31
C LYS A 150 1.25 6.61 3.53
N ASP A 151 2.30 7.25 4.04
CA ASP A 151 2.15 8.34 4.98
C ASP A 151 1.76 9.61 4.22
N GLY A 152 0.69 10.27 4.66
CA GLY A 152 0.17 11.44 3.97
C GLY A 152 -0.67 12.33 4.86
N SER A 153 -0.64 13.63 4.60
CA SER A 153 -1.50 14.57 5.30
C SER A 153 -2.85 14.71 4.59
N ILE A 154 -3.95 14.50 5.32
CA ILE A 154 -5.32 14.69 4.81
C ILE A 154 -5.52 16.11 4.30
N GLY A 155 -4.93 17.11 4.96
CA GLY A 155 -4.97 18.50 4.48
C GLY A 155 -4.34 18.65 3.09
N LYS A 156 -3.14 18.11 2.87
CA LYS A 156 -2.46 18.15 1.57
C LYS A 156 -3.23 17.39 0.48
N ILE A 157 -3.81 16.24 0.83
CA ILE A 157 -4.63 15.44 -0.08
C ILE A 157 -5.87 16.23 -0.51
N SER A 158 -6.49 16.98 0.39
CA SER A 158 -7.67 17.81 0.10
C SER A 158 -7.33 18.98 -0.84
N GLU A 159 -6.17 19.60 -0.68
CA GLU A 159 -5.79 20.81 -1.40
C GLU A 159 -5.07 20.55 -2.74
N ASN A 160 -4.37 19.42 -2.88
CA ASN A 160 -3.49 19.15 -3.99
C ASN A 160 -3.89 17.90 -4.79
N ARG A 161 -4.26 18.11 -6.08
CA ARG A 161 -4.61 17.02 -7.00
C ARG A 161 -3.46 16.02 -7.23
N PHE A 162 -2.20 16.46 -7.15
CA PHE A 162 -1.04 15.57 -7.32
C PHE A 162 -0.87 14.67 -6.11
N ALA A 163 -1.12 15.17 -4.89
CA ALA A 163 -1.14 14.35 -3.69
C ALA A 163 -2.24 13.28 -3.75
N ARG A 164 -3.38 13.56 -4.40
CA ARG A 164 -4.42 12.55 -4.67
C ARG A 164 -3.97 11.50 -5.67
N ALA A 165 -3.30 11.90 -6.76
CA ALA A 165 -2.77 10.95 -7.74
C ALA A 165 -1.75 9.97 -7.13
N ASP A 166 -1.02 10.40 -6.11
CA ASP A 166 -0.09 9.56 -5.37
C ASP A 166 -0.77 8.45 -4.53
N LEU A 167 -2.09 8.55 -4.31
CA LEU A 167 -2.88 7.53 -3.61
C LEU A 167 -3.42 6.45 -4.56
N GLU A 168 -3.25 6.63 -5.85
CA GLU A 168 -3.62 5.61 -6.82
C GLU A 168 -2.89 4.30 -6.51
N HIS A 169 -3.63 3.22 -6.32
CA HIS A 169 -3.12 1.89 -5.94
C HIS A 169 -2.64 1.75 -4.48
N ILE A 170 -2.85 2.74 -3.63
CA ILE A 170 -2.58 2.65 -2.20
C ILE A 170 -3.79 2.04 -1.50
N LEU A 171 -3.56 1.04 -0.64
CA LEU A 171 -4.60 0.41 0.16
C LEU A 171 -4.90 1.19 1.44
N LEU A 172 -3.88 1.81 2.02
CA LEU A 172 -3.99 2.52 3.29
C LEU A 172 -3.16 3.81 3.28
N CYS A 173 -3.79 4.93 3.60
CA CYS A 173 -3.11 6.19 3.87
C CYS A 173 -3.19 6.50 5.37
N VAL A 174 -2.07 6.83 6.00
CA VAL A 174 -1.99 7.17 7.43
C VAL A 174 -1.51 8.61 7.58
N ASP A 175 -2.21 9.40 8.39
CA ASP A 175 -1.81 10.73 8.83
C ASP A 175 -1.53 10.66 10.34
N ASP A 176 -0.26 10.60 10.72
CA ASP A 176 0.15 10.43 12.13
C ASP A 176 0.06 11.73 12.94
N ASP A 177 0.01 12.88 12.27
CA ASP A 177 -0.05 14.21 12.91
C ASP A 177 -1.23 15.05 12.38
N MET A 178 -2.39 14.42 12.31
CA MET A 178 -3.58 15.05 11.76
C MET A 178 -4.09 16.19 12.65
N ARG A 179 -4.26 17.36 12.06
CA ARG A 179 -4.95 18.46 12.71
C ARG A 179 -6.46 18.29 12.63
N MET A 180 -7.17 18.48 13.74
CA MET A 180 -8.63 18.30 13.79
C MET A 180 -9.38 19.20 12.80
N GLU A 181 -8.82 20.36 12.44
CA GLU A 181 -9.37 21.26 11.42
C GLU A 181 -9.43 20.62 10.04
N ALA A 182 -8.51 19.70 9.72
CA ALA A 182 -8.49 18.98 8.45
C ALA A 182 -9.74 18.09 8.28
N LEU A 183 -10.36 17.62 9.36
CA LEU A 183 -11.60 16.84 9.31
C LEU A 183 -12.82 17.64 8.79
N ARG A 184 -12.79 18.96 8.88
CA ARG A 184 -13.89 19.82 8.39
C ARG A 184 -13.93 19.91 6.86
N GLN A 185 -12.85 19.53 6.17
CA GLN A 185 -12.70 19.63 4.71
C GLN A 185 -12.65 18.25 4.01
N THR A 186 -13.30 17.25 4.58
CA THR A 186 -13.24 15.87 4.09
C THR A 186 -14.02 15.57 2.80
N ASN A 187 -14.64 16.55 2.16
CA ASN A 187 -15.44 16.33 0.96
C ASN A 187 -14.65 15.64 -0.17
N TYR A 188 -13.36 15.93 -0.30
CA TYR A 188 -12.49 15.31 -1.32
C TYR A 188 -11.96 13.94 -0.90
N VAL A 189 -11.83 13.67 0.40
CA VAL A 189 -11.37 12.34 0.91
C VAL A 189 -12.44 11.27 0.70
N LYS A 190 -13.72 11.66 0.65
CA LYS A 190 -14.84 10.75 0.40
C LYS A 190 -14.96 10.31 -1.07
N SER A 191 -14.28 10.99 -1.98
CA SER A 191 -14.36 10.74 -3.43
C SER A 191 -13.16 9.96 -3.99
N ILE A 192 -12.18 9.64 -3.15
CA ILE A 192 -11.04 8.81 -3.47
C ILE A 192 -11.37 7.36 -3.12
#